data_7ec15c994cea83b7fa74a487cf74bf8e
#
_entry.id   7ec15c994cea83b7fa74a487cf74bf8e
#
_cell.length_a   1.000
_cell.length_b   1.000
_cell.length_c   1.000
_cell.angle_alpha   90.00
_cell.angle_beta   90.00
_cell.angle_gamma   90.00
#
_symmetry.space_group_name_H-M   'P 1'
#
loop_
_entity.id
_entity.type
_entity.pdbx_description
1 polymer ?
#
loop_
_entity_poly.entity_id
_entity_poly.type
_entity_poly.pdbx_seq_one_letter_code
_entity_poly.pdbx_strand_id
1 'polypeptide(L)'
;MAAGTASALAPRLSPAVDLAAYCTRVPLQPGLAAKVVLEVGPDDTAVALHSGEVAVLATPRLIALCEEASLDALVGTIPEGHTTVGMRVQLDHLAPTAVGCTITAEATLERVEGRRLTFTVSAADDRGLVAAGKVTRVVVAVDQFLAKCT
;
A
#
# COMPACT_ATOMS: atom_id res chain seq x y z
N MET A 1 -41.62 55.65 23.76
CA MET A 1 -41.45 54.20 23.69
C MET A 1 -41.08 53.85 22.29
N ALA A 2 -39.80 53.58 22.04
CA ALA A 2 -39.33 53.12 20.74
C ALA A 2 -38.46 51.88 21.01
N ALA A 3 -38.96 50.75 20.60
CA ALA A 3 -38.22 49.48 20.66
C ALA A 3 -37.23 49.43 19.51
N GLY A 4 -35.94 49.42 19.83
CA GLY A 4 -34.87 49.22 18.88
C GLY A 4 -34.75 47.75 18.56
N THR A 5 -35.00 47.39 17.33
CA THR A 5 -34.72 46.06 16.79
C THR A 5 -33.23 45.95 16.50
N ALA A 6 -32.53 45.20 17.35
CA ALA A 6 -31.16 44.84 17.09
C ALA A 6 -31.13 43.77 15.94
N SER A 7 -30.67 44.20 14.79
CA SER A 7 -30.38 43.28 13.68
C SER A 7 -29.15 42.46 14.05
N ALA A 8 -29.36 41.17 14.34
CA ALA A 8 -28.27 40.22 14.51
C ALA A 8 -27.58 39.98 13.16
N LEU A 9 -26.34 40.46 13.00
CA LEU A 9 -25.48 40.07 11.91
C LEU A 9 -25.21 38.58 12.06
N ALA A 10 -25.71 37.79 11.11
CA ALA A 10 -25.30 36.41 10.97
C ALA A 10 -23.79 36.36 10.69
N PRO A 11 -23.06 35.45 11.32
CA PRO A 11 -21.64 35.32 11.04
C PRO A 11 -21.46 34.97 9.54
N ARG A 12 -20.68 35.80 8.85
CA ARG A 12 -20.27 35.47 7.49
C ARG A 12 -19.52 34.17 7.56
N LEU A 13 -20.07 33.13 6.93
CA LEU A 13 -19.29 31.90 6.63
C LEU A 13 -18.05 32.35 5.87
N SER A 14 -16.89 32.13 6.45
CA SER A 14 -15.60 32.22 5.77
C SER A 14 -15.68 31.45 4.46
N PRO A 15 -15.04 31.92 3.37
CA PRO A 15 -14.99 31.18 2.13
C PRO A 15 -14.58 29.74 2.45
N ALA A 16 -15.26 28.79 1.82
CA ALA A 16 -15.00 27.36 2.03
C ALA A 16 -13.49 27.14 1.97
N VAL A 17 -12.93 26.76 3.13
CA VAL A 17 -11.53 26.38 3.20
C VAL A 17 -11.40 25.20 2.26
N ASP A 18 -10.59 25.34 1.22
CA ASP A 18 -10.33 24.26 0.29
C ASP A 18 -9.61 23.15 1.07
N LEU A 19 -10.41 22.16 1.50
CA LEU A 19 -9.90 20.98 2.22
C LEU A 19 -8.82 20.23 1.42
N ALA A 20 -8.79 20.41 0.08
CA ALA A 20 -7.74 19.87 -0.76
C ALA A 20 -6.39 20.58 -0.51
N ALA A 21 -6.39 21.85 -0.11
CA ALA A 21 -5.17 22.58 0.24
C ALA A 21 -4.62 22.20 1.62
N TYR A 22 -5.45 21.63 2.50
CA TYR A 22 -5.03 21.15 3.81
C TYR A 22 -4.60 19.66 3.83
N CYS A 23 -4.80 18.93 2.76
CA CYS A 23 -4.21 17.63 2.60
C CYS A 23 -2.71 17.81 2.34
N THR A 24 -1.95 18.06 3.42
CA THR A 24 -0.49 18.06 3.36
C THR A 24 -0.08 16.69 2.91
N ARG A 25 0.35 16.60 1.66
CA ARG A 25 0.86 15.37 1.08
C ARG A 25 2.00 14.87 1.95
N VAL A 26 1.94 13.61 2.39
CA VAL A 26 3.06 13.00 3.10
C VAL A 26 4.27 12.98 2.16
N PRO A 27 5.45 13.46 2.59
CA PRO A 27 6.62 13.44 1.73
C PRO A 27 6.99 12.01 1.30
N LEU A 28 7.26 11.83 0.00
CA LEU A 28 7.78 10.58 -0.53
C LEU A 28 9.27 10.48 -0.22
N GLN A 29 9.60 9.79 0.86
CA GLN A 29 10.97 9.67 1.37
C GLN A 29 11.20 8.31 2.03
N PRO A 30 12.44 7.84 2.12
CA PRO A 30 12.79 6.62 2.86
C PRO A 30 12.25 6.62 4.29
N GLY A 31 11.86 5.43 4.78
CA GLY A 31 11.30 5.23 6.11
C GLY A 31 9.79 5.06 6.15
N LEU A 32 9.06 5.37 5.08
CA LEU A 32 7.63 5.05 4.97
C LEU A 32 7.45 3.54 5.05
N ALA A 33 6.54 3.08 5.92
CA ALA A 33 6.32 1.67 6.16
C ALA A 33 4.85 1.37 6.40
N ALA A 34 4.45 0.14 6.10
CA ALA A 34 3.12 -0.38 6.43
C ALA A 34 3.16 -1.89 6.63
N LYS A 35 2.12 -2.39 7.29
CA LYS A 35 1.89 -3.82 7.50
C LYS A 35 0.53 -4.22 6.96
N VAL A 36 0.47 -5.39 6.36
CA VAL A 36 -0.77 -6.02 5.89
C VAL A 36 -0.86 -7.42 6.48
N VAL A 37 -2.03 -7.77 6.99
CA VAL A 37 -2.29 -9.06 7.64
C VAL A 37 -3.20 -9.90 6.75
N LEU A 38 -2.86 -11.17 6.58
CA LEU A 38 -3.67 -12.15 5.87
C LEU A 38 -3.90 -13.36 6.76
N GLU A 39 -5.17 -13.76 6.92
CA GLU A 39 -5.52 -15.12 7.35
C GLU A 39 -5.52 -16.00 6.10
N VAL A 40 -4.62 -16.99 6.05
CA VAL A 40 -4.46 -17.84 4.89
C VAL A 40 -5.69 -18.70 4.68
N GLY A 41 -6.36 -18.53 3.55
CA GLY A 41 -7.52 -19.29 3.14
C GLY A 41 -7.18 -20.36 2.08
N PRO A 42 -8.16 -21.22 1.73
CA PRO A 42 -7.97 -22.25 0.69
C PRO A 42 -7.57 -21.68 -0.67
N ASP A 43 -8.05 -20.47 -1.01
CA ASP A 43 -7.76 -19.82 -2.29
C ASP A 43 -6.36 -19.18 -2.35
N ASP A 44 -5.68 -19.10 -1.22
CA ASP A 44 -4.32 -18.54 -1.12
C ASP A 44 -3.23 -19.60 -1.26
N THR A 45 -3.60 -20.86 -1.49
CA THR A 45 -2.67 -21.97 -1.49
C THR A 45 -1.95 -22.15 -2.83
N ALA A 46 -0.79 -22.78 -2.80
CA ALA A 46 -0.03 -23.14 -4.00
C ALA A 46 -0.85 -24.01 -4.97
N VAL A 47 -1.66 -24.92 -4.44
CA VAL A 47 -2.58 -25.74 -5.25
C VAL A 47 -3.61 -24.87 -5.97
N ALA A 48 -4.27 -23.96 -5.25
CA ALA A 48 -5.31 -23.08 -5.81
C ALA A 48 -4.74 -22.11 -6.87
N LEU A 49 -3.52 -21.64 -6.70
CA LEU A 49 -2.86 -20.70 -7.62
C LEU A 49 -2.01 -21.40 -8.70
N HIS A 50 -2.05 -22.72 -8.77
CA HIS A 50 -1.28 -23.51 -9.76
C HIS A 50 0.25 -23.23 -9.69
N SER A 51 0.75 -22.92 -8.50
CA SER A 51 2.17 -22.64 -8.26
C SER A 51 2.92 -23.72 -7.50
N GLY A 52 2.23 -24.82 -7.17
CA GLY A 52 2.79 -25.97 -6.47
C GLY A 52 1.73 -27.02 -6.14
N GLU A 53 2.13 -28.08 -5.51
CA GLU A 53 1.30 -29.27 -5.25
C GLU A 53 0.92 -29.43 -3.77
N VAL A 54 1.28 -28.45 -2.93
CA VAL A 54 1.03 -28.49 -1.49
C VAL A 54 0.06 -27.40 -1.09
N ALA A 55 -0.89 -27.72 -0.20
CA ALA A 55 -1.92 -26.78 0.27
C ALA A 55 -1.41 -25.87 1.39
N VAL A 56 -0.40 -25.07 1.10
CA VAL A 56 0.17 -24.02 1.97
C VAL A 56 0.14 -22.70 1.24
N LEU A 57 0.37 -21.59 1.95
CA LEU A 57 0.43 -20.25 1.34
C LEU A 57 1.35 -20.26 0.10
N ALA A 58 0.77 -19.87 -1.03
CA ALA A 58 1.47 -19.82 -2.30
C ALA A 58 2.51 -18.69 -2.33
N THR A 59 3.65 -18.94 -2.95
CA THR A 59 4.67 -17.90 -3.18
C THR A 59 4.12 -16.70 -3.95
N PRO A 60 3.36 -16.84 -5.06
CA PRO A 60 2.76 -15.68 -5.72
C PRO A 60 1.77 -14.90 -4.85
N ARG A 61 1.02 -15.56 -3.95
CA ARG A 61 0.13 -14.85 -3.02
C ARG A 61 0.93 -14.06 -1.97
N LEU A 62 2.01 -14.65 -1.49
CA LEU A 62 2.93 -13.98 -0.57
C LEU A 62 3.60 -12.76 -1.21
N ILE A 63 4.01 -12.86 -2.46
CA ILE A 63 4.52 -11.73 -3.25
C ILE A 63 3.45 -10.62 -3.33
N ALA A 64 2.22 -10.97 -3.67
CA ALA A 64 1.12 -10.00 -3.72
C ALA A 64 0.91 -9.31 -2.37
N LEU A 65 1.00 -10.05 -1.26
CA LEU A 65 0.87 -9.48 0.09
C LEU A 65 1.99 -8.46 0.39
N CYS A 66 3.22 -8.74 -0.01
CA CYS A 66 4.34 -7.81 0.11
C CYS A 66 4.15 -6.56 -0.77
N GLU A 67 3.58 -6.73 -1.96
CA GLU A 67 3.22 -5.60 -2.83
C GLU A 67 2.09 -4.75 -2.24
N GLU A 68 1.06 -5.37 -1.65
CA GLU A 68 0.01 -4.68 -0.91
C GLU A 68 0.59 -3.82 0.21
N ALA A 69 1.49 -4.37 1.03
CA ALA A 69 2.18 -3.62 2.09
C ALA A 69 2.97 -2.43 1.53
N SER A 70 3.62 -2.60 0.38
CA SER A 70 4.36 -1.50 -0.27
C SER A 70 3.43 -0.39 -0.80
N LEU A 71 2.24 -0.73 -1.28
CA LEU A 71 1.22 0.24 -1.67
C LEU A 71 0.68 1.00 -0.45
N ASP A 72 0.37 0.29 0.63
CA ASP A 72 -0.12 0.90 1.86
C ASP A 72 0.89 1.86 2.48
N ALA A 73 2.19 1.55 2.38
CA ALA A 73 3.26 2.44 2.84
C ALA A 73 3.30 3.79 2.10
N LEU A 74 2.70 3.86 0.91
CA LEU A 74 2.69 5.05 0.05
C LEU A 74 1.40 5.87 0.14
N VAL A 75 0.44 5.46 0.95
CA VAL A 75 -0.84 6.18 1.08
C VAL A 75 -0.60 7.65 1.44
N GLY A 76 -1.20 8.55 0.66
CA GLY A 76 -1.06 10.00 0.84
C GLY A 76 0.22 10.62 0.29
N THR A 77 1.11 9.83 -0.34
CA THR A 77 2.38 10.34 -0.89
C THR A 77 2.36 10.54 -2.41
N ILE A 78 1.55 9.75 -3.12
CA ILE A 78 1.51 9.75 -4.59
C ILE A 78 0.49 10.78 -5.08
N PRO A 79 0.84 11.61 -6.09
CA PRO A 79 -0.07 12.62 -6.64
C PRO A 79 -1.33 12.00 -7.25
N GLU A 80 -2.41 12.78 -7.27
CA GLU A 80 -3.62 12.42 -8.02
C GLU A 80 -3.29 12.12 -9.50
N GLY A 81 -3.97 11.15 -10.07
CA GLY A 81 -3.72 10.69 -11.45
C GLY A 81 -2.48 9.81 -11.61
N HIS A 82 -1.74 9.58 -10.54
CA HIS A 82 -0.57 8.71 -10.52
C HIS A 82 -0.79 7.50 -9.59
N THR A 83 -0.03 6.46 -9.84
CA THR A 83 0.07 5.28 -8.98
C THR A 83 1.45 4.66 -9.10
N THR A 84 1.67 3.56 -8.43
CA THR A 84 2.88 2.76 -8.63
C THR A 84 2.52 1.38 -9.19
N VAL A 85 3.41 0.88 -10.04
CA VAL A 85 3.32 -0.49 -10.57
C VAL A 85 4.55 -1.28 -10.15
N GLY A 86 4.38 -2.58 -9.92
CA GLY A 86 5.49 -3.49 -9.64
C GLY A 86 6.40 -3.62 -10.85
N MET A 87 7.70 -3.54 -10.64
CA MET A 87 8.71 -3.70 -11.68
C MET A 87 9.60 -4.92 -11.44
N ARG A 88 9.99 -5.14 -10.19
CA ARG A 88 10.91 -6.22 -9.82
C ARG A 88 10.61 -6.72 -8.43
N VAL A 89 10.63 -8.03 -8.28
CA VAL A 89 10.51 -8.70 -6.98
C VAL A 89 11.66 -9.68 -6.83
N GLN A 90 12.34 -9.59 -5.69
CA GLN A 90 13.30 -10.59 -5.22
C GLN A 90 12.86 -11.00 -3.83
N LEU A 91 12.36 -12.21 -3.68
CA LEU A 91 11.81 -12.70 -2.43
C LEU A 91 12.28 -14.15 -2.20
N ASP A 92 12.81 -14.39 -1.01
CA ASP A 92 13.08 -15.74 -0.51
C ASP A 92 11.90 -16.16 0.37
N HIS A 93 11.21 -17.23 -0.03
CA HIS A 93 10.13 -17.85 0.73
C HIS A 93 10.72 -19.00 1.57
N LEU A 94 10.92 -18.75 2.85
CA LEU A 94 11.81 -19.53 3.72
C LEU A 94 11.07 -20.60 4.54
N ALA A 95 9.78 -20.42 4.79
CA ALA A 95 8.98 -21.31 5.62
C ALA A 95 7.53 -21.38 5.13
N PRO A 96 6.85 -22.53 5.28
CA PRO A 96 5.46 -22.66 4.89
C PRO A 96 4.51 -22.05 5.94
N THR A 97 3.36 -21.56 5.47
CA THR A 97 2.25 -21.13 6.33
C THR A 97 1.00 -21.90 5.94
N ALA A 98 0.39 -22.57 6.91
CA ALA A 98 -0.79 -23.40 6.69
C ALA A 98 -2.06 -22.56 6.55
N VAL A 99 -3.10 -23.14 5.90
CA VAL A 99 -4.45 -22.60 5.90
C VAL A 99 -4.95 -22.43 7.34
N GLY A 100 -5.57 -21.29 7.62
CA GLY A 100 -6.05 -20.89 8.94
C GLY A 100 -5.03 -20.16 9.79
N CYS A 101 -3.76 -20.14 9.41
CA CYS A 101 -2.73 -19.33 10.07
C CYS A 101 -2.75 -17.89 9.57
N THR A 102 -2.33 -16.98 10.43
CA THR A 102 -2.20 -15.55 10.10
C THR A 102 -0.76 -15.21 9.77
N ILE A 103 -0.56 -14.49 8.67
CA ILE A 103 0.73 -13.97 8.26
C ILE A 103 0.66 -12.44 8.15
N THR A 104 1.72 -11.76 8.56
CA THR A 104 1.86 -10.31 8.45
C THR A 104 3.03 -9.98 7.53
N ALA A 105 2.75 -9.26 6.46
CA ALA A 105 3.78 -8.69 5.60
C ALA A 105 4.05 -7.24 6.00
N GLU A 106 5.31 -6.85 5.97
CA GLU A 106 5.77 -5.50 6.22
C GLU A 106 6.61 -5.01 5.05
N ALA A 107 6.39 -3.77 4.62
CA ALA A 107 7.21 -3.10 3.62
C ALA A 107 7.71 -1.78 4.18
N THR A 108 8.99 -1.49 3.97
CA THR A 108 9.62 -0.22 4.32
C THR A 108 10.31 0.35 3.09
N LEU A 109 9.94 1.58 2.73
CA LEU A 109 10.61 2.29 1.65
C LEU A 109 12.06 2.57 2.03
N GLU A 110 12.99 1.94 1.31
CA GLU A 110 14.42 2.03 1.54
C GLU A 110 15.05 3.15 0.73
N ARG A 111 14.62 3.31 -0.54
CA ARG A 111 15.26 4.21 -1.49
C ARG A 111 14.28 4.78 -2.50
N VAL A 112 14.47 6.06 -2.81
CA VAL A 112 13.77 6.78 -3.87
C VAL A 112 14.79 7.26 -4.90
N GLU A 113 14.67 6.77 -6.13
CA GLU A 113 15.55 7.15 -7.25
C GLU A 113 14.70 7.61 -8.43
N GLY A 114 14.37 8.91 -8.47
CA GLY A 114 13.42 9.45 -9.44
C GLY A 114 12.03 8.82 -9.23
N ARG A 115 11.53 8.11 -10.25
CA ARG A 115 10.24 7.40 -10.18
C ARG A 115 10.34 5.98 -9.61
N ARG A 116 11.55 5.50 -9.37
CA ARG A 116 11.80 4.15 -8.88
C ARG A 116 11.85 4.13 -7.35
N LEU A 117 11.06 3.26 -6.76
CA LEU A 117 10.92 3.08 -5.33
C LEU A 117 11.33 1.66 -4.97
N THR A 118 12.33 1.52 -4.10
CA THR A 118 12.78 0.21 -3.61
C THR A 118 12.36 0.03 -2.17
N PHE A 119 11.64 -1.07 -1.91
CA PHE A 119 11.18 -1.47 -0.59
C PHE A 119 11.96 -2.68 -0.09
N THR A 120 12.31 -2.67 1.18
CA THR A 120 12.64 -3.89 1.93
C THR A 120 11.33 -4.48 2.41
N VAL A 121 11.11 -5.76 2.16
CA VAL A 121 9.90 -6.47 2.55
C VAL A 121 10.23 -7.70 3.37
N SER A 122 9.35 -8.03 4.29
CA SER A 122 9.41 -9.27 5.06
C SER A 122 8.00 -9.74 5.39
N ALA A 123 7.87 -11.02 5.66
CA ALA A 123 6.63 -11.59 6.16
C ALA A 123 6.93 -12.58 7.30
N ALA A 124 6.09 -12.58 8.29
CA ALA A 124 6.24 -13.44 9.47
C ALA A 124 4.87 -13.95 9.94
N ASP A 125 4.85 -15.15 10.48
CA ASP A 125 3.74 -15.73 11.22
C ASP A 125 4.12 -15.93 12.71
N ASP A 126 3.31 -16.65 13.47
CA ASP A 126 3.56 -16.93 14.89
C ASP A 126 4.80 -17.80 15.16
N ARG A 127 5.33 -18.48 14.14
CA ARG A 127 6.55 -19.29 14.21
C ARG A 127 7.81 -18.50 13.90
N GLY A 128 7.68 -17.31 13.31
CA GLY A 128 8.79 -16.44 12.95
C GLY A 128 8.80 -16.03 11.48
N LEU A 129 9.98 -15.71 10.97
CA LEU A 129 10.19 -15.22 9.61
C LEU A 129 9.79 -16.27 8.56
N VAL A 130 8.89 -15.89 7.66
CA VAL A 130 8.42 -16.70 6.55
C VAL A 130 9.07 -16.30 5.24
N ALA A 131 9.30 -15.00 5.04
CA ALA A 131 9.91 -14.48 3.82
C ALA A 131 10.62 -13.17 4.06
N ALA A 132 11.63 -12.90 3.22
CA ALA A 132 12.36 -11.64 3.20
C ALA A 132 12.86 -11.34 1.79
N GLY A 133 12.93 -10.06 1.44
CA GLY A 133 13.41 -9.64 0.13
C GLY A 133 13.22 -8.17 -0.16
N LYS A 134 13.10 -7.87 -1.45
CA LYS A 134 12.92 -6.50 -1.97
C LYS A 134 11.86 -6.46 -3.06
N VAL A 135 11.10 -5.37 -3.05
CA VAL A 135 10.14 -5.02 -4.09
C VAL A 135 10.54 -3.66 -4.66
N THR A 136 10.64 -3.59 -5.97
CA THR A 136 10.85 -2.33 -6.68
C THR A 136 9.57 -1.95 -7.42
N ARG A 137 9.09 -0.74 -7.19
CA ARG A 137 7.91 -0.17 -7.83
C ARG A 137 8.29 1.10 -8.60
N VAL A 138 7.48 1.45 -9.59
CA VAL A 138 7.69 2.66 -10.41
C VAL A 138 6.44 3.52 -10.35
N VAL A 139 6.62 4.81 -10.10
CA VAL A 139 5.54 5.81 -10.18
C VAL A 139 5.20 6.05 -11.64
N VAL A 140 3.92 5.94 -11.99
CA VAL A 140 3.41 6.16 -13.35
C VAL A 140 2.18 7.06 -13.34
N ALA A 141 2.02 7.84 -14.40
CA ALA A 141 0.75 8.51 -14.70
C ALA A 141 -0.21 7.45 -15.28
N VAL A 142 -1.36 7.23 -14.64
CA VAL A 142 -2.27 6.11 -14.97
C VAL A 142 -2.69 6.12 -16.44
N ASP A 143 -3.15 7.25 -16.94
CA ASP A 143 -3.65 7.37 -18.32
C ASP A 143 -2.56 7.09 -19.35
N GLN A 144 -1.38 7.63 -19.15
CA GLN A 144 -0.22 7.42 -20.04
C GLN A 144 0.27 5.96 -19.98
N PHE A 145 0.21 5.37 -18.82
CA PHE A 145 0.60 3.96 -18.62
C PHE A 145 -0.35 3.02 -19.34
N LEU A 146 -1.65 3.20 -19.16
CA LEU A 146 -2.68 2.40 -19.82
C LEU A 146 -2.69 2.57 -21.35
N ALA A 147 -2.37 3.76 -21.85
CA ALA A 147 -2.27 4.01 -23.29
C ALA A 147 -1.21 3.15 -23.99
N LYS A 148 -0.26 2.59 -23.24
CA LYS A 148 0.75 1.65 -23.80
C LYS A 148 0.21 0.24 -24.05
N CYS A 149 -0.99 -0.07 -23.54
CA CYS A 149 -1.62 -1.37 -23.69
C CYS A 149 -2.50 -1.48 -24.96
N THR A 150 -2.66 -0.40 -25.70
CA THR A 150 -3.50 -0.29 -26.91
C THR A 150 -2.68 -0.06 -28.17
#